data_c2ec419e403411908814189ef311e157
#
_entry.id   c2ec419e403411908814189ef311e157
#
_cell.length_a   1.000
_cell.length_b   1.000
_cell.length_c   1.000
_cell.angle_alpha   90.00
_cell.angle_beta   90.00
_cell.angle_gamma   90.00
#
_symmetry.space_group_name_H-M   'P 1'
#
loop_
_entity.id
_entity.type
_entity.pdbx_description
1 polymer ?
#
loop_
_entity_poly.entity_id
_entity_poly.type
_entity_poly.pdbx_seq_one_letter_code
_entity_poly.pdbx_strand_id
1 'polypeptide(L)'
;DTAEGGSSVTAAFQINVGLDTYVSGGGYGSGTWGASTWGSAQGIGQANQLRLWSIDNFGDDMLACVRQGKIFYWDESNGTGTRALPLEEVVRRSLTLTSNPITATSGSTVIIVKDKGGHGAAVGDLVTIAGATATGGISAARLNVEMTVASVTNKAEFTADLGGANASGTATAGGSSVTASYKAGTYYPPVGAIQVLMSDVARHVICLGATGVNSTQIDPLNVRWSSSETVATWQALSTNSAGGQKLSSGSEIIAGMATRQEILIWTDAGIVSMRYVGSPFYFSFTEVARGLSMISPNAAVNADGTIYFMDRGAFYRYSGSVQKIPCPILTTVFDDFDTDQTFKVVAGSNSDFSEVIWFYPSASGDGSNDKYVIFNYEENAWYAGSLARGGWNQAVTHTYPIASSIITKELATNPLTTTTDATSNVSISSTAHGLSVGDIIIMKGASATGGLEALLLNNQHTVVSVTDVDNYTITIADTATADTGGGGIVEILYENVLYNHESGYDDDGSAMTAYIETGDMDLGEGDKTWSIDRIIPDIYFKNAESSDEVTISLNGHNFPADSQSSIASAAFTSSTDQAHVRGRARQVSMKVQSSGSGYGWRIGYVRVDGREDSRR
;
A
#
# COMPACT_ATOMS: atom_id res chain seq x y z
N ASP A 1 11.77 13.36 4.41
CA ASP A 1 12.19 14.10 5.62
C ASP A 1 13.66 14.45 5.48
N THR A 2 13.93 15.70 5.16
CA THR A 2 15.27 16.24 5.38
C THR A 2 15.48 16.29 6.88
N ALA A 3 16.30 15.38 7.40
CA ALA A 3 16.67 15.35 8.80
C ALA A 3 17.45 16.63 9.16
N GLU A 4 16.77 17.65 9.63
CA GLU A 4 17.35 18.67 10.49
C GLU A 4 17.47 18.10 11.91
N GLY A 5 18.22 17.05 12.09
CA GLY A 5 18.42 16.41 13.38
C GLY A 5 19.91 16.26 13.64
N GLY A 6 20.30 16.55 14.89
CA GLY A 6 21.69 16.39 15.32
C GLY A 6 22.22 14.96 15.13
N SER A 7 23.49 14.76 15.42
CA SER A 7 24.34 13.63 15.09
C SER A 7 23.93 12.22 15.56
N SER A 8 22.72 12.00 16.09
CA SER A 8 22.17 10.66 16.30
C SER A 8 20.63 10.71 16.35
N VAL A 9 19.98 10.21 15.31
CA VAL A 9 18.54 9.96 15.32
C VAL A 9 18.33 8.47 15.57
N THR A 10 17.68 8.13 16.69
CA THR A 10 17.31 6.75 16.99
C THR A 10 15.85 6.55 16.59
N ALA A 11 15.60 5.74 15.59
CA ALA A 11 14.25 5.31 15.25
C ALA A 11 13.93 3.99 15.96
N ALA A 12 12.82 3.95 16.69
CA ALA A 12 12.30 2.72 17.27
C ALA A 12 11.02 2.32 16.54
N PHE A 13 11.00 1.12 15.96
CA PHE A 13 9.83 0.58 15.27
C PHE A 13 8.92 -0.14 16.27
N GLN A 14 7.66 0.23 16.33
CA GLN A 14 6.66 -0.50 17.14
C GLN A 14 6.02 -1.66 16.37
N ILE A 15 6.13 -1.66 15.05
CA ILE A 15 5.54 -2.65 14.17
C ILE A 15 6.65 -3.18 13.26
N ASN A 16 6.76 -4.50 13.14
CA ASN A 16 7.64 -5.11 12.15
C ASN A 16 7.21 -4.69 10.75
N VAL A 17 8.15 -4.30 9.90
CA VAL A 17 7.89 -3.87 8.51
C VAL A 17 7.22 -4.96 7.66
N GLY A 18 7.30 -6.23 8.08
CA GLY A 18 6.77 -7.38 7.35
C GLY A 18 7.70 -7.84 6.24
N LEU A 19 7.23 -8.78 5.42
CA LEU A 19 7.92 -9.21 4.21
C LEU A 19 7.54 -8.28 3.05
N ASP A 20 8.42 -8.14 2.09
CA ASP A 20 8.19 -7.47 0.81
C ASP A 20 7.37 -8.34 -0.16
N THR A 21 7.27 -9.64 0.10
CA THR A 21 6.50 -10.59 -0.68
C THR A 21 5.39 -11.24 0.15
N TYR A 22 4.27 -11.54 -0.49
CA TYR A 22 3.22 -12.34 0.12
C TYR A 22 3.63 -13.81 0.14
N VAL A 23 3.56 -14.44 1.30
CA VAL A 23 3.71 -15.89 1.44
C VAL A 23 2.32 -16.47 1.66
N SER A 24 1.84 -17.30 0.73
CA SER A 24 0.52 -17.93 0.84
C SER A 24 0.43 -18.77 2.11
N GLY A 25 -0.74 -18.68 2.74
CA GLY A 25 -1.01 -19.21 4.07
C GLY A 25 -0.71 -20.69 4.26
N GLY A 26 -0.36 -21.06 5.50
CA GLY A 26 -0.21 -22.45 5.93
C GLY A 26 -1.55 -23.18 5.87
N GLY A 27 -1.60 -24.23 5.10
CA GLY A 27 -2.73 -25.15 5.03
C GLY A 27 -2.21 -26.58 4.83
N TYR A 28 -3.09 -27.52 4.73
CA TYR A 28 -2.74 -28.89 4.31
C TYR A 28 -2.07 -28.83 2.94
N GLY A 29 -0.77 -29.13 2.91
CA GLY A 29 0.03 -29.13 1.69
C GLY A 29 0.92 -27.90 1.45
N SER A 30 0.89 -26.89 2.32
CA SER A 30 1.88 -25.81 2.30
C SER A 30 3.15 -26.24 3.04
N GLY A 31 4.26 -26.33 2.35
CA GLY A 31 5.56 -26.72 2.89
C GLY A 31 6.04 -28.10 2.45
N THR A 32 7.27 -28.44 2.84
CA THR A 32 7.91 -29.71 2.49
C THR A 32 7.20 -30.87 3.17
N TRP A 33 6.80 -31.89 2.42
CA TRP A 33 6.25 -33.13 2.95
C TRP A 33 7.21 -33.75 3.97
N GLY A 34 6.73 -33.96 5.20
CA GLY A 34 7.51 -34.59 6.26
C GLY A 34 8.21 -33.64 7.22
N ALA A 35 8.04 -32.32 7.09
CA ALA A 35 8.71 -31.34 7.95
C ALA A 35 8.09 -31.18 9.36
N SER A 36 6.91 -31.75 9.64
CA SER A 36 6.30 -31.74 10.98
C SER A 36 5.46 -33.00 11.25
N THR A 37 5.11 -33.22 12.51
CA THR A 37 4.26 -34.34 12.95
C THR A 37 2.84 -34.22 12.39
N TRP A 38 2.22 -35.34 12.01
CA TRP A 38 0.82 -35.42 11.57
C TRP A 38 -0.10 -34.72 12.58
N GLY A 39 -0.85 -33.72 12.11
CA GLY A 39 -1.82 -33.00 12.92
C GLY A 39 -1.38 -31.66 13.50
N SER A 40 -0.12 -31.24 13.32
CA SER A 40 0.32 -29.88 13.63
C SER A 40 0.26 -29.02 12.38
N ALA A 41 -0.61 -28.01 12.40
CA ALA A 41 -0.53 -26.92 11.43
C ALA A 41 0.83 -26.24 11.60
N GLN A 42 1.61 -26.14 10.54
CA GLN A 42 2.79 -25.28 10.55
C GLN A 42 2.28 -23.85 10.66
N GLY A 43 2.45 -23.24 11.84
CA GLY A 43 2.06 -21.88 12.09
C GLY A 43 2.89 -20.97 11.19
N ILE A 44 2.28 -20.35 10.22
CA ILE A 44 2.87 -19.17 9.59
C ILE A 44 2.82 -18.12 10.68
N GLY A 45 3.97 -17.78 11.23
CA GLY A 45 4.04 -16.61 12.09
C GLY A 45 3.51 -15.42 11.29
N GLN A 46 2.54 -14.70 11.84
CA GLN A 46 2.01 -13.45 11.23
C GLN A 46 3.12 -12.43 10.91
N ALA A 47 4.31 -12.63 11.47
CA ALA A 47 5.50 -11.82 11.22
C ALA A 47 6.02 -11.88 9.78
N ASN A 48 5.57 -12.85 8.98
CA ASN A 48 6.12 -13.14 7.65
C ASN A 48 5.16 -12.84 6.50
N GLN A 49 4.15 -12.00 6.70
CA GLN A 49 3.22 -11.62 5.62
C GLN A 49 3.50 -10.21 5.11
N LEU A 50 3.17 -9.99 3.83
CA LEU A 50 3.19 -8.67 3.21
C LEU A 50 2.43 -7.67 4.06
N ARG A 51 3.07 -6.57 4.44
CA ARG A 51 2.49 -5.52 5.26
C ARG A 51 1.77 -4.50 4.39
N LEU A 52 0.44 -4.50 4.46
CA LEU A 52 -0.41 -3.53 3.79
C LEU A 52 -1.00 -2.55 4.81
N TRP A 53 -1.09 -1.29 4.42
CA TRP A 53 -1.65 -0.21 5.21
C TRP A 53 -2.88 0.36 4.54
N SER A 54 -3.86 0.74 5.33
CA SER A 54 -4.92 1.67 4.94
C SER A 54 -4.78 2.95 5.75
N ILE A 55 -4.89 4.09 5.08
CA ILE A 55 -4.76 5.42 5.69
C ILE A 55 -5.95 6.24 5.23
N ASP A 56 -6.54 7.00 6.14
CA ASP A 56 -7.61 7.93 5.84
C ASP A 56 -7.58 9.11 6.83
N ASN A 57 -8.21 10.22 6.48
CA ASN A 57 -8.21 11.44 7.27
C ASN A 57 -9.49 11.58 8.09
N PHE A 58 -9.34 12.03 9.33
CA PHE A 58 -10.45 12.45 10.20
C PHE A 58 -10.36 13.97 10.44
N GLY A 59 -10.75 14.77 9.45
CA GLY A 59 -10.44 16.19 9.43
C GLY A 59 -8.96 16.42 9.15
N ASP A 60 -8.27 17.09 10.05
CA ASP A 60 -6.81 17.33 9.97
C ASP A 60 -5.99 16.16 10.56
N ASP A 61 -6.66 15.26 11.30
CA ASP A 61 -6.04 14.10 11.92
C ASP A 61 -5.94 12.90 10.96
N MET A 62 -5.07 11.94 11.27
CA MET A 62 -4.85 10.76 10.45
C MET A 62 -5.24 9.48 11.20
N LEU A 63 -5.94 8.61 10.49
CA LEU A 63 -6.18 7.22 10.86
C LEU A 63 -5.32 6.32 9.98
N ALA A 64 -4.64 5.37 10.59
CA ALA A 64 -3.85 4.36 9.88
C ALA A 64 -4.13 2.98 10.47
N CYS A 65 -4.29 1.99 9.60
CA CYS A 65 -4.51 0.60 10.01
C CYS A 65 -3.56 -0.32 9.25
N VAL A 66 -2.86 -1.15 9.99
CA VAL A 66 -2.16 -2.29 9.42
C VAL A 66 -3.18 -3.37 9.13
N ARG A 67 -3.19 -3.90 7.90
CA ARG A 67 -4.10 -5.00 7.54
C ARG A 67 -3.97 -6.16 8.53
N GLN A 68 -5.09 -6.59 9.10
CA GLN A 68 -5.17 -7.60 10.17
C GLN A 68 -4.37 -7.23 11.43
N GLY A 69 -4.15 -5.95 11.67
CA GLY A 69 -3.38 -5.45 12.79
C GLY A 69 -4.04 -4.27 13.50
N LYS A 70 -3.24 -3.54 14.28
CA LYS A 70 -3.70 -2.40 15.08
C LYS A 70 -4.14 -1.23 14.21
N ILE A 71 -5.07 -0.44 14.77
CA ILE A 71 -5.52 0.84 14.23
C ILE A 71 -4.81 1.93 15.04
N PHE A 72 -4.27 2.93 14.35
CA PHE A 72 -3.56 4.06 14.92
C PHE A 72 -4.28 5.36 14.59
N TYR A 73 -4.24 6.29 15.53
CA TYR A 73 -4.74 7.64 15.38
C TYR A 73 -3.62 8.64 15.66
N TRP A 74 -3.41 9.56 14.77
CA TRP A 74 -2.46 10.67 14.92
C TRP A 74 -3.24 11.98 14.93
N ASP A 75 -3.06 12.75 15.99
CA ASP A 75 -3.68 14.04 16.22
C ASP A 75 -2.71 15.11 15.75
N GLU A 76 -3.09 15.87 14.72
CA GLU A 76 -2.31 16.93 14.09
C GLU A 76 -1.88 18.01 15.10
N SER A 77 -2.75 18.35 16.05
CA SER A 77 -2.49 19.39 17.05
C SER A 77 -1.27 19.11 17.93
N ASN A 78 -0.85 17.84 18.02
CA ASN A 78 0.36 17.43 18.76
C ASN A 78 1.65 17.56 17.93
N GLY A 79 1.55 17.93 16.65
CA GLY A 79 2.65 18.12 15.72
C GLY A 79 3.33 16.83 15.25
N THR A 80 4.16 16.95 14.21
CA THR A 80 4.83 15.81 13.52
C THR A 80 5.86 15.09 14.39
N GLY A 81 6.33 15.68 15.48
CA GLY A 81 7.22 15.06 16.45
C GLY A 81 6.55 14.03 17.37
N THR A 82 5.22 13.95 17.34
CA THR A 82 4.44 13.04 18.19
C THR A 82 3.98 11.83 17.37
N ARG A 83 4.15 10.64 17.94
CA ARG A 83 3.71 9.40 17.30
C ARG A 83 2.20 9.23 17.35
N ALA A 84 1.66 8.57 16.31
CA ALA A 84 0.31 8.03 16.35
C ALA A 84 0.16 7.04 17.52
N LEU A 85 -0.97 7.10 18.20
CA LEU A 85 -1.32 6.21 19.29
C LEU A 85 -2.23 5.09 18.76
N PRO A 86 -2.14 3.87 19.32
CA PRO A 86 -3.17 2.87 19.11
C PRO A 86 -4.54 3.45 19.47
N LEU A 87 -5.56 3.17 18.67
CA LEU A 87 -6.90 3.73 18.86
C LEU A 87 -7.47 3.44 20.27
N GLU A 88 -7.11 2.30 20.84
CA GLU A 88 -7.45 1.92 22.20
C GLU A 88 -6.81 2.80 23.29
N GLU A 89 -5.74 3.51 22.93
CA GLU A 89 -5.01 4.40 23.86
C GLU A 89 -5.32 5.88 23.65
N VAL A 90 -6.14 6.23 22.65
CA VAL A 90 -6.51 7.60 22.36
C VAL A 90 -7.26 8.20 23.57
N VAL A 91 -6.74 9.31 24.08
CA VAL A 91 -7.36 10.04 25.19
C VAL A 91 -8.60 10.75 24.66
N ARG A 92 -9.76 10.32 25.15
CA ARG A 92 -11.04 10.91 24.78
C ARG A 92 -11.17 12.34 25.28
N ARG A 93 -10.68 12.59 26.49
CA ARG A 93 -10.78 13.85 27.18
C ARG A 93 -9.72 13.94 28.27
N SER A 94 -9.10 15.11 28.42
CA SER A 94 -8.22 15.43 29.54
C SER A 94 -8.75 16.65 30.27
N LEU A 95 -8.82 16.59 31.58
CA LEU A 95 -9.34 17.64 32.46
C LEU A 95 -8.35 17.96 33.56
N THR A 96 -8.16 19.24 33.81
CA THR A 96 -7.56 19.69 35.08
C THR A 96 -8.64 19.71 36.14
N LEU A 97 -8.45 18.91 37.18
CA LEU A 97 -9.40 18.80 38.29
C LEU A 97 -9.33 19.99 39.23
N THR A 98 -10.27 20.04 40.17
CA THR A 98 -10.25 21.05 41.23
C THR A 98 -9.06 20.86 42.15
N SER A 99 -8.76 21.87 42.99
CA SER A 99 -7.76 21.71 44.06
C SER A 99 -8.22 20.64 45.05
N ASN A 100 -7.31 19.71 45.40
CA ASN A 100 -7.56 18.58 46.28
C ASN A 100 -8.75 17.70 45.83
N PRO A 101 -8.72 17.16 44.63
CA PRO A 101 -9.89 16.50 44.03
C PRO A 101 -10.12 15.08 44.53
N ILE A 102 -9.17 14.51 45.27
CA ILE A 102 -9.18 13.08 45.65
C ILE A 102 -9.58 12.94 47.11
N THR A 103 -10.60 12.14 47.38
CA THR A 103 -10.99 11.75 48.74
C THR A 103 -10.72 10.25 48.90
N ALA A 104 -9.88 9.88 49.85
CA ALA A 104 -9.62 8.53 50.30
C ALA A 104 -10.38 8.26 51.59
N THR A 105 -10.92 7.07 51.76
CA THR A 105 -11.61 6.62 53.00
C THR A 105 -10.82 5.47 53.60
N SER A 106 -10.52 5.57 54.93
CA SER A 106 -9.77 4.54 55.63
C SER A 106 -10.34 3.14 55.43
N GLY A 107 -9.50 2.20 55.07
CA GLY A 107 -9.87 0.79 54.79
C GLY A 107 -10.44 0.53 53.37
N SER A 108 -10.65 1.57 52.55
CA SER A 108 -11.19 1.43 51.20
C SER A 108 -10.08 1.37 50.15
N THR A 109 -10.26 0.53 49.11
CA THR A 109 -9.48 0.53 47.88
C THR A 109 -10.01 1.56 46.87
N VAL A 110 -11.22 2.09 47.09
CA VAL A 110 -11.90 2.98 46.17
C VAL A 110 -11.68 4.43 46.65
N ILE A 111 -11.26 5.29 45.74
CA ILE A 111 -11.16 6.74 45.93
C ILE A 111 -12.31 7.45 45.25
N ILE A 112 -12.70 8.61 45.80
CA ILE A 112 -13.64 9.52 45.17
C ILE A 112 -12.83 10.61 44.47
N VAL A 113 -13.17 10.89 43.20
CA VAL A 113 -12.54 11.93 42.39
C VAL A 113 -13.57 12.98 42.05
N LYS A 114 -13.24 14.26 42.31
CA LYS A 114 -14.14 15.42 42.13
C LYS A 114 -13.66 16.32 41.00
N ASP A 115 -14.61 16.74 40.14
CA ASP A 115 -14.41 17.69 39.06
C ASP A 115 -15.48 18.81 39.12
N LYS A 116 -15.12 20.03 38.69
CA LYS A 116 -16.07 21.15 38.63
C LYS A 116 -16.95 21.16 37.38
N GLY A 117 -16.46 20.61 36.29
CA GLY A 117 -17.03 20.87 34.97
C GLY A 117 -17.90 19.77 34.39
N GLY A 118 -18.09 18.69 35.14
CA GLY A 118 -18.72 17.47 34.62
C GLY A 118 -17.73 16.62 33.87
N HIS A 119 -17.29 15.53 34.50
CA HIS A 119 -16.26 14.65 33.99
C HIS A 119 -16.70 13.83 32.76
N GLY A 120 -18.01 13.59 32.55
CA GLY A 120 -18.54 12.81 31.45
C GLY A 120 -18.12 11.33 31.44
N ALA A 121 -17.52 10.86 32.54
CA ALA A 121 -17.14 9.46 32.68
C ALA A 121 -18.35 8.57 32.94
N ALA A 122 -18.28 7.34 32.41
CA ALA A 122 -19.24 6.26 32.70
C ALA A 122 -18.58 5.16 33.54
N VAL A 123 -19.39 4.33 34.18
CA VAL A 123 -18.90 3.14 34.90
C VAL A 123 -18.18 2.20 33.92
N GLY A 124 -16.98 1.77 34.28
CA GLY A 124 -16.14 0.94 33.45
C GLY A 124 -15.13 1.72 32.58
N ASP A 125 -15.23 3.06 32.54
CA ASP A 125 -14.24 3.88 31.83
C ASP A 125 -12.85 3.74 32.44
N LEU A 126 -11.81 3.80 31.59
CA LEU A 126 -10.43 3.92 32.03
C LEU A 126 -10.09 5.39 32.21
N VAL A 127 -9.56 5.76 33.35
CA VAL A 127 -9.12 7.10 33.67
C VAL A 127 -7.69 7.08 34.19
N THR A 128 -6.84 7.90 33.61
CA THR A 128 -5.47 8.11 34.12
C THR A 128 -5.44 9.38 34.94
N ILE A 129 -5.09 9.27 36.22
CA ILE A 129 -4.83 10.41 37.08
C ILE A 129 -3.34 10.75 37.04
N ALA A 130 -3.00 12.02 36.94
CA ALA A 130 -1.62 12.49 36.99
C ALA A 130 -1.52 13.78 37.84
N GLY A 131 -0.33 14.06 38.38
CA GLY A 131 -0.05 15.21 39.21
C GLY A 131 -0.62 15.14 40.62
N ALA A 132 -1.19 13.99 41.04
CA ALA A 132 -1.72 13.85 42.41
C ALA A 132 -0.61 13.63 43.43
N THR A 133 -0.74 14.28 44.58
CA THR A 133 0.09 14.07 45.78
C THR A 133 -0.50 12.96 46.66
N ALA A 134 0.29 12.42 47.56
CA ALA A 134 -0.15 11.37 48.48
C ALA A 134 -1.40 11.82 49.27
N THR A 135 -2.38 10.91 49.39
CA THR A 135 -3.68 11.22 50.02
C THR A 135 -4.14 10.02 50.86
N GLY A 136 -4.52 10.24 52.10
CA GLY A 136 -5.07 9.19 52.99
C GLY A 136 -4.14 8.00 53.22
N GLY A 137 -2.81 8.21 53.16
CA GLY A 137 -1.81 7.15 53.28
C GLY A 137 -1.56 6.37 51.98
N ILE A 138 -2.25 6.73 50.89
CA ILE A 138 -1.97 6.22 49.54
C ILE A 138 -0.87 7.05 48.92
N SER A 139 0.20 6.42 48.43
CA SER A 139 1.33 7.13 47.82
C SER A 139 0.96 7.81 46.49
N ALA A 140 1.67 8.86 46.12
CA ALA A 140 1.48 9.54 44.84
C ALA A 140 1.63 8.60 43.65
N ALA A 141 2.60 7.66 43.70
CA ALA A 141 2.82 6.66 42.64
C ALA A 141 1.62 5.73 42.42
N ARG A 142 0.83 5.48 43.45
CA ARG A 142 -0.39 4.65 43.36
C ARG A 142 -1.62 5.44 42.91
N LEU A 143 -1.63 6.77 43.10
CA LEU A 143 -2.69 7.64 42.62
C LEU A 143 -2.49 8.06 41.17
N ASN A 144 -1.24 8.19 40.71
CA ASN A 144 -0.89 8.65 39.36
C ASN A 144 -0.77 7.45 38.40
N VAL A 145 -1.86 6.71 38.24
CA VAL A 145 -1.94 5.52 37.38
C VAL A 145 -3.27 5.50 36.64
N GLU A 146 -3.38 4.59 35.71
CA GLU A 146 -4.64 4.27 35.07
C GLU A 146 -5.53 3.43 36.02
N MET A 147 -6.78 3.81 36.12
CA MET A 147 -7.77 3.20 37.00
C MET A 147 -9.10 3.00 36.28
N THR A 148 -9.91 2.06 36.72
CA THR A 148 -11.28 1.89 36.22
C THR A 148 -12.25 2.70 37.06
N VAL A 149 -13.16 3.42 36.41
CA VAL A 149 -14.30 4.10 37.06
C VAL A 149 -15.25 3.05 37.63
N ALA A 150 -15.29 2.96 38.95
CA ALA A 150 -16.09 1.97 39.65
C ALA A 150 -17.57 2.35 39.74
N SER A 151 -17.84 3.66 39.98
CA SER A 151 -19.19 4.22 39.99
C SER A 151 -19.18 5.70 39.64
N VAL A 152 -20.32 6.20 39.16
CA VAL A 152 -20.55 7.64 38.93
C VAL A 152 -21.64 8.11 39.87
N THR A 153 -21.27 9.01 40.81
CA THR A 153 -22.19 9.53 41.79
C THR A 153 -23.06 10.64 41.20
N ASN A 154 -22.43 11.55 40.45
CA ASN A 154 -23.10 12.65 39.78
C ASN A 154 -22.17 13.25 38.70
N LYS A 155 -22.59 14.34 38.04
CA LYS A 155 -21.81 14.95 36.94
C LYS A 155 -20.43 15.51 37.38
N ALA A 156 -20.20 15.70 38.66
CA ALA A 156 -18.96 16.25 39.20
C ALA A 156 -18.18 15.29 40.09
N GLU A 157 -18.63 14.04 40.23
CA GLU A 157 -18.02 13.09 41.15
C GLU A 157 -18.16 11.64 40.64
N PHE A 158 -17.04 10.94 40.58
CA PHE A 158 -16.98 9.51 40.32
C PHE A 158 -16.04 8.81 41.29
N THR A 159 -16.13 7.49 41.35
CA THR A 159 -15.19 6.65 42.13
C THR A 159 -14.31 5.84 41.22
N ALA A 160 -13.05 5.65 41.63
CA ALA A 160 -12.09 4.79 40.94
C ALA A 160 -11.46 3.79 41.90
N ASP A 161 -11.26 2.54 41.43
CA ASP A 161 -10.67 1.48 42.24
C ASP A 161 -9.15 1.43 42.01
N LEU A 162 -8.39 1.45 43.07
CA LEU A 162 -6.92 1.37 43.07
C LEU A 162 -6.37 -0.06 43.01
N GLY A 163 -7.21 -1.08 43.00
CA GLY A 163 -6.80 -2.46 42.87
C GLY A 163 -5.85 -2.96 43.97
N GLY A 164 -6.31 -3.00 45.21
CA GLY A 164 -5.62 -3.69 46.32
C GLY A 164 -4.74 -2.85 47.24
N ALA A 165 -4.81 -1.50 47.17
CA ALA A 165 -4.18 -0.62 48.17
C ALA A 165 -5.25 0.08 49.00
N ASN A 166 -5.41 -0.29 50.25
CA ASN A 166 -6.32 0.35 51.17
C ASN A 166 -5.74 1.68 51.69
N ALA A 167 -6.57 2.68 51.76
CA ALA A 167 -6.22 3.92 52.45
C ALA A 167 -6.03 3.65 53.95
N SER A 168 -4.95 4.14 54.51
CA SER A 168 -4.68 4.01 55.97
C SER A 168 -5.37 5.10 56.78
N GLY A 169 -5.92 6.14 56.14
CA GLY A 169 -6.65 7.24 56.77
C GLY A 169 -7.67 7.86 55.82
N THR A 170 -8.70 8.52 56.40
CA THR A 170 -9.65 9.33 55.63
C THR A 170 -9.10 10.71 55.42
N ALA A 171 -8.94 11.16 54.17
CA ALA A 171 -8.44 12.48 53.81
C ALA A 171 -8.95 12.90 52.43
N THR A 172 -9.13 14.22 52.26
CA THR A 172 -9.37 14.89 50.97
C THR A 172 -8.16 15.73 50.62
N ALA A 173 -7.44 15.35 49.60
CA ALA A 173 -6.19 15.98 49.15
C ALA A 173 -5.94 15.70 47.63
N GLY A 174 -4.70 15.66 47.22
CA GLY A 174 -4.28 15.40 45.83
C GLY A 174 -3.49 16.55 45.24
N GLY A 175 -3.63 17.76 45.76
CA GLY A 175 -2.92 18.94 45.26
C GLY A 175 -3.75 19.77 44.27
N SER A 176 -3.12 20.78 43.69
CA SER A 176 -3.79 21.80 42.84
C SER A 176 -3.61 21.55 41.32
N SER A 177 -2.78 20.57 40.94
CA SER A 177 -2.41 20.35 39.56
C SER A 177 -2.74 18.90 39.08
N VAL A 178 -3.83 18.36 39.62
CA VAL A 178 -4.27 17.01 39.26
C VAL A 178 -5.03 17.05 37.94
N THR A 179 -4.64 16.17 37.03
CA THR A 179 -5.35 15.95 35.76
C THR A 179 -5.97 14.56 35.72
N ALA A 180 -7.12 14.43 35.06
CA ALA A 180 -7.77 13.16 34.73
C ALA A 180 -7.92 13.07 33.22
N SER A 181 -7.38 12.02 32.65
CA SER A 181 -7.48 11.74 31.22
C SER A 181 -8.28 10.46 30.98
N TYR A 182 -9.27 10.55 30.11
CA TYR A 182 -10.21 9.47 29.79
C TYR A 182 -9.85 8.88 28.43
N LYS A 183 -9.67 7.56 28.33
CA LYS A 183 -9.27 6.86 27.12
C LYS A 183 -10.45 6.32 26.33
N ALA A 184 -10.29 6.29 25.01
CA ALA A 184 -11.25 5.68 24.08
C ALA A 184 -11.48 4.19 24.33
N GLY A 185 -10.51 3.49 24.91
CA GLY A 185 -10.59 2.07 25.27
C GLY A 185 -11.79 1.72 26.16
N THR A 186 -12.27 2.67 26.95
CA THR A 186 -13.46 2.50 27.80
C THR A 186 -14.76 2.39 26.99
N TYR A 187 -14.76 2.82 25.73
CA TYR A 187 -15.88 2.73 24.81
C TYR A 187 -15.71 1.64 23.74
N TYR A 188 -14.85 0.68 24.01
CA TYR A 188 -14.64 -0.51 23.20
C TYR A 188 -14.31 -0.23 21.72
N PRO A 189 -13.31 0.59 21.39
CA PRO A 189 -12.86 0.72 20.01
C PRO A 189 -12.36 -0.63 19.49
N PRO A 190 -12.36 -0.85 18.17
CA PRO A 190 -11.68 -2.01 17.62
C PRO A 190 -10.19 -1.96 17.93
N VAL A 191 -9.64 -3.07 18.44
CA VAL A 191 -8.20 -3.21 18.69
C VAL A 191 -7.45 -3.45 17.38
N GLY A 192 -8.12 -4.08 16.41
CA GLY A 192 -7.58 -4.35 15.09
C GLY A 192 -8.66 -4.46 14.03
N ALA A 193 -8.25 -4.30 12.78
CA ALA A 193 -9.11 -4.40 11.62
C ALA A 193 -8.33 -4.82 10.36
N ILE A 194 -9.06 -5.14 9.30
CA ILE A 194 -8.49 -5.34 7.97
C ILE A 194 -8.23 -3.99 7.29
N GLN A 195 -9.15 -3.04 7.46
CA GLN A 195 -9.06 -1.70 6.86
C GLN A 195 -9.81 -0.68 7.71
N VAL A 196 -9.28 0.54 7.75
CA VAL A 196 -9.97 1.73 8.27
C VAL A 196 -10.32 2.67 7.13
N LEU A 197 -11.48 3.30 7.19
CA LEU A 197 -11.91 4.35 6.27
C LEU A 197 -12.91 5.29 6.94
N MET A 198 -13.09 6.47 6.33
CA MET A 198 -14.04 7.48 6.76
C MET A 198 -15.32 7.47 5.92
N SER A 199 -16.44 7.73 6.59
CA SER A 199 -17.69 8.06 5.91
C SER A 199 -17.84 9.56 5.76
N ASP A 200 -17.87 10.05 4.51
CA ASP A 200 -18.00 11.49 4.22
C ASP A 200 -19.34 12.08 4.66
N VAL A 201 -20.40 11.27 4.64
CA VAL A 201 -21.78 11.76 4.87
C VAL A 201 -22.03 12.17 6.30
N ALA A 202 -21.51 11.43 7.27
CA ALA A 202 -21.81 11.67 8.69
C ALA A 202 -20.56 11.56 9.59
N ARG A 203 -19.37 11.56 8.99
CA ARG A 203 -18.06 11.57 9.65
C ARG A 203 -17.94 10.47 10.73
N HIS A 204 -18.28 9.24 10.34
CA HIS A 204 -18.02 8.05 11.13
C HIS A 204 -16.69 7.42 10.71
N VAL A 205 -15.90 7.01 11.67
CA VAL A 205 -14.78 6.09 11.39
C VAL A 205 -15.32 4.69 11.22
N ILE A 206 -15.00 4.04 10.13
CA ILE A 206 -15.47 2.69 9.78
C ILE A 206 -14.30 1.74 9.77
N CYS A 207 -14.42 0.63 10.48
CA CYS A 207 -13.45 -0.43 10.52
C CYS A 207 -14.05 -1.68 9.89
N LEU A 208 -13.42 -2.15 8.82
CA LEU A 208 -13.81 -3.36 8.09
C LEU A 208 -12.99 -4.54 8.60
N GLY A 209 -13.65 -5.71 8.76
CA GLY A 209 -13.02 -6.89 9.35
C GLY A 209 -12.49 -6.60 10.75
N ALA A 210 -13.32 -5.99 11.58
CA ALA A 210 -12.91 -5.44 12.87
C ALA A 210 -13.05 -6.46 14.01
N THR A 211 -12.28 -6.26 15.08
CA THR A 211 -12.47 -6.99 16.34
C THR A 211 -13.85 -6.67 16.93
N GLY A 212 -14.47 -7.66 17.55
CA GLY A 212 -15.73 -7.49 18.28
C GLY A 212 -15.57 -6.62 19.52
N VAL A 213 -16.71 -6.33 20.17
CA VAL A 213 -16.73 -5.67 21.48
C VAL A 213 -16.05 -6.59 22.50
N ASN A 214 -15.11 -6.06 23.28
CA ASN A 214 -14.30 -6.82 24.25
C ASN A 214 -13.57 -8.05 23.66
N SER A 215 -13.19 -7.99 22.38
CA SER A 215 -12.46 -9.05 21.71
C SER A 215 -11.16 -8.53 21.13
N THR A 216 -10.11 -9.32 21.22
CA THR A 216 -8.83 -9.07 20.53
C THR A 216 -8.72 -9.84 19.21
N GLN A 217 -9.72 -10.72 18.94
CA GLN A 217 -9.73 -11.51 17.71
C GLN A 217 -10.46 -10.75 16.60
N ILE A 218 -9.82 -10.65 15.46
CA ILE A 218 -10.40 -10.08 14.24
C ILE A 218 -11.49 -11.02 13.73
N ASP A 219 -12.70 -10.49 13.50
CA ASP A 219 -13.75 -11.16 12.75
C ASP A 219 -13.73 -10.62 11.31
N PRO A 220 -13.31 -11.43 10.31
CA PRO A 220 -13.08 -10.95 8.94
C PRO A 220 -14.30 -10.35 8.23
N LEU A 221 -15.51 -10.63 8.73
CA LEU A 221 -16.77 -10.09 8.16
C LEU A 221 -17.43 -9.02 9.01
N ASN A 222 -16.84 -8.66 10.16
CA ASN A 222 -17.43 -7.70 11.07
C ASN A 222 -17.11 -6.27 10.65
N VAL A 223 -18.13 -5.44 10.46
CA VAL A 223 -18.01 -4.02 10.20
C VAL A 223 -18.40 -3.27 11.45
N ARG A 224 -17.56 -2.37 11.93
CA ARG A 224 -17.86 -1.49 13.07
C ARG A 224 -17.66 -0.04 12.68
N TRP A 225 -18.46 0.84 13.27
CA TRP A 225 -18.34 2.28 13.07
C TRP A 225 -18.44 3.03 14.39
N SER A 226 -17.69 4.13 14.46
CA SER A 226 -17.71 5.03 15.61
C SER A 226 -19.02 5.82 15.68
N SER A 227 -19.27 6.53 16.75
CA SER A 227 -20.27 7.60 16.75
C SER A 227 -19.81 8.73 15.81
N SER A 228 -20.80 9.46 15.26
CA SER A 228 -20.53 10.62 14.39
C SER A 228 -19.58 11.61 15.04
N GLU A 229 -18.63 12.14 14.25
CA GLU A 229 -17.66 13.17 14.64
C GLU A 229 -16.79 12.82 15.87
N THR A 230 -16.56 11.55 16.14
CA THR A 230 -15.65 11.11 17.21
C THR A 230 -14.94 9.82 16.89
N VAL A 231 -13.65 9.79 17.14
CA VAL A 231 -12.82 8.57 17.03
C VAL A 231 -12.89 7.72 18.31
N ALA A 232 -13.43 8.27 19.39
CA ALA A 232 -13.35 7.69 20.73
C ALA A 232 -14.56 6.83 21.13
N THR A 233 -15.73 6.96 20.50
CA THR A 233 -16.98 6.34 20.95
C THR A 233 -17.42 5.23 20.00
N TRP A 234 -17.34 3.97 20.45
CA TRP A 234 -17.58 2.78 19.65
C TRP A 234 -18.65 1.86 20.21
N GLN A 235 -19.11 2.11 21.43
CA GLN A 235 -20.18 1.32 22.04
C GLN A 235 -21.53 1.81 21.50
N ALA A 236 -22.29 0.89 20.93
CA ALA A 236 -23.66 1.19 20.49
C ALA A 236 -24.57 1.46 21.69
N LEU A 237 -25.08 2.66 21.81
CA LEU A 237 -26.03 3.11 22.82
C LEU A 237 -27.20 3.81 22.13
N SER A 238 -28.36 3.83 22.78
CA SER A 238 -29.54 4.57 22.27
C SER A 238 -29.31 6.08 22.12
N THR A 239 -28.24 6.62 22.71
CA THR A 239 -27.89 8.04 22.73
C THR A 239 -26.81 8.44 21.74
N ASN A 240 -26.25 7.49 20.99
CA ASN A 240 -25.19 7.76 20.01
C ASN A 240 -25.45 7.02 18.70
N SER A 241 -24.59 7.26 17.71
CA SER A 241 -24.70 6.64 16.37
C SER A 241 -23.70 5.52 16.13
N ALA A 242 -22.91 5.13 17.15
CA ALA A 242 -21.96 4.02 17.03
C ALA A 242 -22.69 2.68 16.81
N GLY A 243 -22.06 1.77 16.10
CA GLY A 243 -22.66 0.47 15.83
C GLY A 243 -21.73 -0.52 15.18
N GLY A 244 -22.27 -1.62 14.78
CA GLY A 244 -21.57 -2.66 14.03
C GLY A 244 -22.53 -3.68 13.45
N GLN A 245 -22.12 -4.30 12.36
CA GLN A 245 -22.85 -5.36 11.69
C GLN A 245 -21.88 -6.37 11.08
N LYS A 246 -22.18 -7.65 11.26
CA LYS A 246 -21.48 -8.71 10.55
C LYS A 246 -22.12 -8.93 9.18
N LEU A 247 -21.31 -8.97 8.13
CA LEU A 247 -21.78 -9.29 6.79
C LEU A 247 -22.17 -10.76 6.70
N SER A 248 -23.17 -11.07 5.89
CA SER A 248 -23.70 -12.42 5.72
C SER A 248 -23.16 -13.15 4.48
N SER A 249 -22.40 -12.46 3.63
CA SER A 249 -21.87 -12.97 2.36
C SER A 249 -20.35 -13.01 2.39
N GLY A 250 -19.76 -14.13 2.01
CA GLY A 250 -18.33 -14.36 1.99
C GLY A 250 -17.75 -14.93 3.27
N SER A 251 -16.44 -15.10 3.30
CA SER A 251 -15.65 -15.54 4.45
C SER A 251 -14.72 -14.43 4.99
N GLU A 252 -14.33 -13.48 4.14
CA GLU A 252 -13.53 -12.32 4.55
C GLU A 252 -13.82 -11.08 3.69
N ILE A 253 -13.56 -9.92 4.25
CA ILE A 253 -13.55 -8.64 3.54
C ILE A 253 -12.18 -8.44 2.94
N ILE A 254 -12.14 -8.20 1.62
CA ILE A 254 -10.90 -7.90 0.90
C ILE A 254 -10.54 -6.43 1.08
N ALA A 255 -11.48 -5.52 0.78
CA ALA A 255 -11.31 -4.08 0.97
C ALA A 255 -12.64 -3.34 0.93
N GLY A 256 -12.60 -2.06 1.27
CA GLY A 256 -13.68 -1.11 1.08
C GLY A 256 -13.20 0.17 0.43
N MET A 257 -14.10 0.83 -0.29
CA MET A 257 -13.85 2.15 -0.86
C MET A 257 -15.05 3.07 -0.63
N ALA A 258 -14.77 4.25 -0.09
CA ALA A 258 -15.79 5.28 0.10
C ALA A 258 -16.09 5.98 -1.23
N THR A 259 -17.37 6.24 -1.46
CA THR A 259 -17.87 7.10 -2.51
C THR A 259 -18.69 8.24 -1.89
N ARG A 260 -19.17 9.18 -2.68
CA ARG A 260 -19.98 10.30 -2.18
C ARG A 260 -21.27 9.89 -1.45
N GLN A 261 -21.84 8.72 -1.76
CA GLN A 261 -23.16 8.31 -1.26
C GLN A 261 -23.16 7.00 -0.49
N GLU A 262 -22.14 6.17 -0.70
CA GLU A 262 -22.05 4.84 -0.15
C GLU A 262 -20.61 4.37 -0.01
N ILE A 263 -20.41 3.31 0.74
CA ILE A 263 -19.14 2.61 0.83
C ILE A 263 -19.34 1.25 0.19
N LEU A 264 -18.55 0.95 -0.83
CA LEU A 264 -18.50 -0.39 -1.41
C LEU A 264 -17.53 -1.26 -0.60
N ILE A 265 -17.97 -2.43 -0.25
CA ILE A 265 -17.19 -3.42 0.49
C ILE A 265 -17.11 -4.68 -0.36
N TRP A 266 -15.89 -5.03 -0.76
CA TRP A 266 -15.60 -6.28 -1.47
C TRP A 266 -15.31 -7.38 -0.46
N THR A 267 -16.03 -8.48 -0.61
CA THR A 267 -15.73 -9.75 0.07
C THR A 267 -15.12 -10.73 -0.95
N ASP A 268 -14.66 -11.86 -0.47
CA ASP A 268 -14.22 -12.97 -1.33
C ASP A 268 -15.36 -13.59 -2.18
N ALA A 269 -16.63 -13.27 -1.90
CA ALA A 269 -17.80 -13.82 -2.55
C ALA A 269 -18.70 -12.80 -3.27
N GLY A 270 -18.50 -11.50 -3.03
CA GLY A 270 -19.37 -10.48 -3.64
C GLY A 270 -19.07 -9.06 -3.20
N ILE A 271 -19.93 -8.15 -3.59
CA ILE A 271 -19.82 -6.71 -3.30
C ILE A 271 -21.06 -6.27 -2.51
N VAL A 272 -20.83 -5.61 -1.40
CA VAL A 272 -21.86 -5.06 -0.52
C VAL A 272 -21.77 -3.54 -0.50
N SER A 273 -22.90 -2.86 -0.69
CA SER A 273 -23.04 -1.43 -0.51
C SER A 273 -23.46 -1.15 0.93
N MET A 274 -22.71 -0.29 1.61
CA MET A 274 -23.02 0.26 2.91
C MET A 274 -23.43 1.72 2.75
N ARG A 275 -24.68 2.04 3.05
CA ARG A 275 -25.25 3.39 2.89
C ARG A 275 -25.68 3.98 4.21
N TYR A 276 -25.42 5.26 4.41
CA TYR A 276 -25.95 6.01 5.54
C TYR A 276 -27.47 6.26 5.35
N VAL A 277 -28.26 5.84 6.35
CA VAL A 277 -29.74 5.98 6.34
C VAL A 277 -30.26 6.79 7.52
N GLY A 278 -29.39 7.18 8.46
CA GLY A 278 -29.77 7.93 9.66
C GLY A 278 -30.39 7.05 10.75
N SER A 279 -30.82 7.73 11.84
CA SER A 279 -31.42 7.07 13.00
C SER A 279 -32.70 6.31 12.63
N PRO A 280 -32.99 5.12 13.21
CA PRO A 280 -32.24 4.48 14.29
C PRO A 280 -31.13 3.50 13.83
N PHE A 281 -31.02 3.18 12.56
CA PHE A 281 -30.10 2.12 12.10
C PHE A 281 -28.75 2.63 11.64
N TYR A 282 -28.62 3.91 11.30
CA TYR A 282 -27.47 4.64 10.80
C TYR A 282 -26.92 4.12 9.48
N PHE A 283 -26.67 2.83 9.31
CA PHE A 283 -26.21 2.24 8.06
C PHE A 283 -27.08 1.07 7.63
N SER A 284 -27.31 0.96 6.32
CA SER A 284 -27.93 -0.18 5.67
C SER A 284 -26.91 -0.90 4.80
N PHE A 285 -27.03 -2.22 4.70
CA PHE A 285 -26.16 -3.07 3.92
C PHE A 285 -26.98 -3.77 2.84
N THR A 286 -26.56 -3.62 1.58
CA THR A 286 -27.26 -4.23 0.44
C THR A 286 -26.23 -4.91 -0.45
N GLU A 287 -26.46 -6.18 -0.78
CA GLU A 287 -25.60 -6.90 -1.72
C GLU A 287 -25.84 -6.38 -3.14
N VAL A 288 -24.78 -5.93 -3.80
CA VAL A 288 -24.81 -5.31 -5.15
C VAL A 288 -24.45 -6.33 -6.23
N ALA A 289 -23.50 -7.21 -5.95
CA ALA A 289 -23.06 -8.25 -6.87
C ALA A 289 -22.60 -9.50 -6.14
N ARG A 290 -22.74 -10.66 -6.79
CA ARG A 290 -22.29 -11.97 -6.31
C ARG A 290 -21.28 -12.60 -7.27
N GLY A 291 -20.38 -13.43 -6.72
CA GLY A 291 -19.39 -14.16 -7.51
C GLY A 291 -18.32 -13.27 -8.11
N LEU A 292 -18.16 -12.07 -7.57
CA LEU A 292 -17.13 -11.10 -7.93
C LEU A 292 -16.35 -10.74 -6.68
N SER A 293 -15.06 -10.54 -6.84
CA SER A 293 -14.18 -10.13 -5.77
C SER A 293 -13.25 -9.01 -6.27
N MET A 294 -12.23 -8.72 -5.51
CA MET A 294 -11.13 -7.84 -5.91
C MET A 294 -9.82 -8.59 -5.74
N ILE A 295 -8.93 -8.51 -6.72
CA ILE A 295 -7.68 -9.28 -6.73
C ILE A 295 -6.72 -8.86 -5.61
N SER A 296 -6.75 -7.58 -5.25
CA SER A 296 -5.93 -6.95 -4.20
C SER A 296 -6.72 -5.88 -3.47
N PRO A 297 -6.44 -5.61 -2.19
CA PRO A 297 -7.04 -4.49 -1.46
C PRO A 297 -6.89 -3.13 -2.14
N ASN A 298 -5.86 -2.95 -2.95
CA ASN A 298 -5.54 -1.70 -3.63
C ASN A 298 -5.85 -1.74 -5.14
N ALA A 299 -6.57 -2.77 -5.64
CA ALA A 299 -6.86 -2.94 -7.06
C ALA A 299 -8.09 -2.18 -7.55
N ALA A 300 -8.61 -1.23 -6.76
CA ALA A 300 -9.72 -0.36 -7.13
C ALA A 300 -9.33 1.11 -7.04
N VAL A 301 -9.91 1.93 -7.92
CA VAL A 301 -9.74 3.37 -7.91
C VAL A 301 -11.03 4.05 -8.34
N ASN A 302 -11.28 5.24 -7.77
CA ASN A 302 -12.40 6.10 -8.16
C ASN A 302 -11.90 7.13 -9.19
N ALA A 303 -12.43 7.09 -10.41
CA ALA A 303 -12.20 8.07 -11.44
C ALA A 303 -13.54 8.65 -11.89
N ASP A 304 -13.70 9.96 -11.79
CA ASP A 304 -14.94 10.69 -12.14
C ASP A 304 -16.23 10.13 -11.52
N GLY A 305 -16.12 9.65 -10.27
CA GLY A 305 -17.27 9.09 -9.54
C GLY A 305 -17.66 7.67 -9.98
N THR A 306 -16.93 7.07 -10.89
CA THR A 306 -17.02 5.65 -11.26
C THR A 306 -15.87 4.90 -10.61
N ILE A 307 -16.16 3.78 -9.96
CA ILE A 307 -15.13 2.91 -9.40
C ILE A 307 -14.75 1.88 -10.45
N TYR A 308 -13.46 1.79 -10.72
CA TYR A 308 -12.86 0.78 -11.58
C TYR A 308 -12.07 -0.20 -10.72
N PHE A 309 -12.22 -1.49 -10.96
CA PHE A 309 -11.51 -2.49 -10.19
C PHE A 309 -11.14 -3.72 -11.02
N MET A 310 -10.07 -4.39 -10.58
CA MET A 310 -9.54 -5.62 -11.18
C MET A 310 -9.94 -6.82 -10.30
N ASP A 311 -10.58 -7.81 -10.91
CA ASP A 311 -10.84 -9.12 -10.35
C ASP A 311 -9.84 -10.15 -10.92
N ARG A 312 -9.89 -11.39 -10.48
CA ARG A 312 -8.96 -12.49 -10.84
C ARG A 312 -8.99 -12.96 -12.30
N GLY A 313 -9.63 -12.27 -13.19
CA GLY A 313 -9.69 -12.64 -14.60
C GLY A 313 -10.51 -11.65 -15.43
N ALA A 314 -10.78 -10.48 -14.91
CA ALA A 314 -11.51 -9.45 -15.64
C ALA A 314 -11.42 -8.08 -14.95
N PHE A 315 -11.80 -7.06 -15.69
CA PHE A 315 -11.91 -5.69 -15.22
C PHE A 315 -13.38 -5.30 -15.15
N TYR A 316 -13.72 -4.52 -14.13
CA TYR A 316 -15.09 -4.09 -13.86
C TYR A 316 -15.16 -2.61 -13.54
N ARG A 317 -16.33 -2.02 -13.74
CA ARG A 317 -16.67 -0.68 -13.27
C ARG A 317 -17.96 -0.70 -12.48
N TYR A 318 -18.07 0.23 -11.55
CA TYR A 318 -19.29 0.48 -10.78
C TYR A 318 -19.69 1.93 -10.83
N SER A 319 -20.92 2.18 -11.29
CA SER A 319 -21.59 3.48 -11.28
C SER A 319 -23.07 3.30 -10.92
N GLY A 320 -23.32 2.75 -9.71
CA GLY A 320 -24.65 2.31 -9.26
C GLY A 320 -25.00 0.87 -9.62
N SER A 321 -24.30 0.27 -10.57
CA SER A 321 -24.36 -1.16 -10.91
C SER A 321 -23.00 -1.64 -11.38
N VAL A 322 -22.70 -2.93 -11.18
CA VAL A 322 -21.44 -3.53 -11.62
C VAL A 322 -21.53 -3.95 -13.07
N GLN A 323 -20.56 -3.54 -13.87
CA GLN A 323 -20.46 -3.88 -15.29
C GLN A 323 -19.05 -4.37 -15.62
N LYS A 324 -18.97 -5.46 -16.38
CA LYS A 324 -17.70 -5.95 -16.92
C LYS A 324 -17.21 -5.03 -18.03
N ILE A 325 -15.93 -4.69 -18.03
CA ILE A 325 -15.29 -3.91 -19.10
C ILE A 325 -14.68 -4.89 -20.09
N PRO A 326 -15.07 -4.89 -21.37
CA PRO A 326 -14.40 -5.70 -22.38
C PRO A 326 -12.93 -5.29 -22.53
N CYS A 327 -12.02 -6.23 -22.47
CA CYS A 327 -10.58 -6.01 -22.61
C CYS A 327 -10.00 -6.90 -23.72
N PRO A 328 -9.60 -6.32 -24.87
CA PRO A 328 -9.03 -7.10 -25.96
C PRO A 328 -7.70 -7.77 -25.64
N ILE A 329 -6.94 -7.17 -24.71
CA ILE A 329 -5.63 -7.67 -24.26
C ILE A 329 -5.70 -8.48 -22.97
N LEU A 330 -6.90 -8.97 -22.62
CA LEU A 330 -7.14 -9.68 -21.36
C LEU A 330 -6.21 -10.88 -21.17
N THR A 331 -6.05 -11.69 -22.23
CA THR A 331 -5.19 -12.87 -22.23
C THR A 331 -3.73 -12.49 -21.99
N THR A 332 -3.25 -11.45 -22.66
CA THR A 332 -1.86 -10.96 -22.49
C THR A 332 -1.57 -10.56 -21.05
N VAL A 333 -2.54 -9.95 -20.34
CA VAL A 333 -2.36 -9.53 -18.95
C VAL A 333 -2.38 -10.73 -18.01
N PHE A 334 -3.39 -11.62 -18.13
CA PHE A 334 -3.60 -12.69 -17.15
C PHE A 334 -2.77 -13.95 -17.40
N ASP A 335 -2.26 -14.18 -18.62
CA ASP A 335 -1.33 -15.29 -18.90
C ASP A 335 0.09 -15.03 -18.35
N ASP A 336 0.47 -13.74 -18.22
CA ASP A 336 1.75 -13.31 -17.65
C ASP A 336 1.62 -12.76 -16.22
N PHE A 337 0.60 -13.19 -15.48
CA PHE A 337 0.32 -12.68 -14.15
C PHE A 337 0.87 -13.61 -13.05
N ASP A 338 1.62 -13.04 -12.09
CA ASP A 338 2.06 -13.78 -10.90
C ASP A 338 0.91 -13.92 -9.89
N THR A 339 0.30 -15.11 -9.89
CA THR A 339 -0.85 -15.42 -9.02
C THR A 339 -0.51 -15.51 -7.54
N ASP A 340 0.77 -15.67 -7.19
CA ASP A 340 1.23 -15.76 -5.80
C ASP A 340 1.42 -14.38 -5.18
N GLN A 341 1.56 -13.33 -6.00
CA GLN A 341 1.80 -11.94 -5.57
C GLN A 341 0.61 -11.01 -5.83
N THR A 342 -0.61 -11.54 -5.91
CA THR A 342 -1.83 -10.78 -6.24
C THR A 342 -2.06 -9.57 -5.34
N PHE A 343 -1.68 -9.64 -4.07
CA PHE A 343 -1.87 -8.55 -3.10
C PHE A 343 -1.03 -7.30 -3.38
N LYS A 344 -0.06 -7.39 -4.28
CA LYS A 344 0.76 -6.24 -4.71
C LYS A 344 0.10 -5.38 -5.79
N VAL A 345 -0.96 -5.86 -6.43
CA VAL A 345 -1.67 -5.09 -7.46
C VAL A 345 -2.18 -3.78 -6.90
N VAL A 346 -1.88 -2.69 -7.58
CA VAL A 346 -2.28 -1.33 -7.20
C VAL A 346 -2.95 -0.66 -8.38
N ALA A 347 -4.10 -0.04 -8.13
CA ALA A 347 -4.80 0.79 -9.10
C ALA A 347 -4.51 2.27 -8.87
N GLY A 348 -4.49 3.04 -9.95
CA GLY A 348 -4.38 4.49 -9.92
C GLY A 348 -5.23 5.13 -11.00
N SER A 349 -5.50 6.42 -10.86
CA SER A 349 -6.16 7.23 -11.89
C SER A 349 -5.21 8.30 -12.41
N ASN A 350 -5.34 8.61 -13.70
CA ASN A 350 -4.71 9.74 -14.36
C ASN A 350 -5.81 10.55 -15.05
N SER A 351 -6.34 11.55 -14.34
CA SER A 351 -7.51 12.32 -14.82
C SER A 351 -7.18 13.20 -16.02
N ASP A 352 -5.92 13.61 -16.18
CA ASP A 352 -5.51 14.47 -17.30
C ASP A 352 -5.60 13.76 -18.65
N PHE A 353 -5.56 12.43 -18.62
CA PHE A 353 -5.67 11.57 -19.81
C PHE A 353 -6.92 10.68 -19.80
N SER A 354 -7.81 10.83 -18.81
CA SER A 354 -9.02 10.00 -18.66
C SER A 354 -8.67 8.50 -18.54
N GLU A 355 -7.67 8.18 -17.74
CA GLU A 355 -7.10 6.83 -17.63
C GLU A 355 -7.20 6.25 -16.23
N VAL A 356 -7.38 4.95 -16.18
CA VAL A 356 -7.19 4.11 -15.00
C VAL A 356 -6.06 3.13 -15.29
N ILE A 357 -5.11 3.05 -14.38
CA ILE A 357 -3.93 2.20 -14.49
C ILE A 357 -3.92 1.15 -13.38
N TRP A 358 -3.56 -0.09 -13.70
CA TRP A 358 -3.26 -1.15 -12.75
C TRP A 358 -1.82 -1.59 -12.93
N PHE A 359 -1.03 -1.51 -11.86
CA PHE A 359 0.31 -2.08 -11.79
C PHE A 359 0.21 -3.48 -11.21
N TYR A 360 0.88 -4.44 -11.82
CA TYR A 360 0.81 -5.84 -11.42
C TYR A 360 2.15 -6.56 -11.59
N PRO A 361 2.40 -7.63 -10.79
CA PRO A 361 3.60 -8.45 -10.94
C PRO A 361 3.43 -9.43 -12.09
N SER A 362 4.45 -9.56 -12.96
CA SER A 362 4.46 -10.58 -14.00
C SER A 362 5.00 -11.91 -13.48
N ALA A 363 4.58 -13.01 -14.12
CA ALA A 363 5.05 -14.36 -13.79
C ALA A 363 6.54 -14.55 -14.10
N SER A 364 7.09 -13.75 -15.00
CA SER A 364 8.52 -13.75 -15.37
C SER A 364 9.38 -12.79 -14.55
N GLY A 365 8.75 -11.98 -13.69
CA GLY A 365 9.40 -10.99 -12.84
C GLY A 365 9.98 -11.56 -11.55
N ASP A 366 10.42 -10.67 -10.67
CA ASP A 366 10.96 -10.98 -9.33
C ASP A 366 9.88 -11.04 -8.25
N GLY A 367 8.59 -10.99 -8.63
CA GLY A 367 7.45 -10.90 -7.74
C GLY A 367 7.14 -9.46 -7.28
N SER A 368 7.79 -8.44 -7.81
CA SER A 368 7.41 -7.04 -7.68
C SER A 368 6.54 -6.59 -8.86
N ASN A 369 5.81 -5.49 -8.70
CA ASN A 369 5.06 -4.93 -9.82
C ASN A 369 6.04 -4.42 -10.87
N ASP A 370 6.05 -5.00 -12.04
CA ASP A 370 6.93 -4.70 -13.18
C ASP A 370 6.15 -4.39 -14.47
N LYS A 371 4.85 -4.64 -14.46
CA LYS A 371 3.95 -4.42 -15.58
C LYS A 371 2.79 -3.51 -15.22
N TYR A 372 2.21 -2.90 -16.23
CA TYR A 372 0.97 -2.15 -16.09
C TYR A 372 0.00 -2.41 -17.22
N VAL A 373 -1.27 -2.16 -16.94
CA VAL A 373 -2.35 -2.09 -17.91
C VAL A 373 -3.17 -0.84 -17.67
N ILE A 374 -3.47 -0.11 -18.72
CA ILE A 374 -4.25 1.14 -18.70
C ILE A 374 -5.55 0.93 -19.45
N PHE A 375 -6.62 1.47 -18.89
CA PHE A 375 -7.90 1.65 -19.55
C PHE A 375 -8.23 3.13 -19.67
N ASN A 376 -8.26 3.64 -20.90
CA ASN A 376 -8.78 4.97 -21.19
C ASN A 376 -10.30 4.88 -21.24
N TYR A 377 -10.98 5.50 -20.26
CA TYR A 377 -12.42 5.35 -20.10
C TYR A 377 -13.25 6.27 -21.01
N GLU A 378 -12.63 7.29 -21.60
CA GLU A 378 -13.28 8.17 -22.58
C GLU A 378 -13.21 7.57 -23.98
N GLU A 379 -12.05 7.09 -24.38
CA GLU A 379 -11.83 6.48 -25.69
C GLU A 379 -12.19 4.98 -25.74
N ASN A 380 -12.43 4.36 -24.59
CA ASN A 380 -12.65 2.91 -24.43
C ASN A 380 -11.51 2.08 -25.04
N ALA A 381 -10.27 2.53 -24.83
CA ALA A 381 -9.05 1.94 -25.35
C ALA A 381 -8.20 1.32 -24.23
N TRP A 382 -7.41 0.30 -24.58
CA TRP A 382 -6.55 -0.41 -23.65
C TRP A 382 -5.10 -0.35 -24.10
N TYR A 383 -4.20 -0.14 -23.13
CA TYR A 383 -2.76 -0.12 -23.31
C TYR A 383 -2.11 -1.01 -22.25
N ALA A 384 -0.94 -1.58 -22.57
CA ALA A 384 -0.15 -2.33 -21.61
C ALA A 384 1.33 -2.06 -21.83
N GLY A 385 2.12 -2.19 -20.79
CA GLY A 385 3.56 -1.98 -20.86
C GLY A 385 4.27 -2.47 -19.60
N SER A 386 5.55 -2.14 -19.53
CA SER A 386 6.42 -2.48 -18.40
C SER A 386 6.81 -1.20 -17.68
N LEU A 387 6.50 -1.13 -16.38
CA LEU A 387 6.87 -0.05 -15.49
C LEU A 387 6.73 -0.54 -14.04
N ALA A 388 7.81 -0.47 -13.28
CA ALA A 388 7.82 -0.90 -11.88
C ALA A 388 7.27 0.20 -10.97
N ARG A 389 6.05 0.00 -10.44
CA ARG A 389 5.45 0.94 -9.47
C ARG A 389 4.69 0.16 -8.38
N GLY A 390 4.95 0.51 -7.12
CA GLY A 390 4.29 -0.08 -5.94
C GLY A 390 3.10 0.70 -5.43
N GLY A 391 2.90 1.94 -5.89
CA GLY A 391 1.79 2.81 -5.50
C GLY A 391 1.63 3.95 -6.48
N TRP A 392 0.43 4.50 -6.57
CA TRP A 392 0.10 5.64 -7.43
C TRP A 392 -0.89 6.55 -6.71
N ASN A 393 -0.65 7.85 -6.76
CA ASN A 393 -1.56 8.84 -6.23
C ASN A 393 -1.61 10.07 -7.14
N GLN A 394 -2.83 10.43 -7.54
CA GLN A 394 -3.12 11.70 -8.18
C GLN A 394 -3.99 12.53 -7.23
N ALA A 395 -3.38 13.46 -6.52
CA ALA A 395 -4.08 14.39 -5.64
C ALA A 395 -4.10 15.79 -6.23
N VAL A 396 -5.17 16.53 -6.01
CA VAL A 396 -5.33 17.93 -6.46
C VAL A 396 -4.23 18.85 -5.88
N THR A 397 -3.61 18.43 -4.78
CA THR A 397 -2.50 19.15 -4.14
C THR A 397 -1.18 19.04 -4.87
N HIS A 398 -1.04 18.11 -5.81
CA HIS A 398 0.16 17.89 -6.60
C HIS A 398 -0.07 18.23 -8.07
N THR A 399 0.90 18.90 -8.67
CA THR A 399 0.84 19.26 -10.11
C THR A 399 0.90 18.04 -11.01
N TYR A 400 1.57 16.98 -10.56
CA TYR A 400 1.78 15.75 -11.29
C TYR A 400 1.38 14.54 -10.44
N PRO A 401 0.92 13.43 -11.04
CA PRO A 401 0.75 12.18 -10.33
C PRO A 401 2.08 11.72 -9.71
N ILE A 402 2.00 11.17 -8.50
CA ILE A 402 3.16 10.64 -7.78
C ILE A 402 3.03 9.12 -7.71
N ALA A 403 4.12 8.42 -8.02
CA ALA A 403 4.17 6.97 -7.88
C ALA A 403 5.42 6.52 -7.13
N SER A 404 5.26 5.50 -6.30
CA SER A 404 6.38 4.89 -5.57
C SER A 404 7.03 3.78 -6.40
N SER A 405 8.35 3.69 -6.30
CA SER A 405 9.14 2.61 -6.87
C SER A 405 10.28 2.25 -5.95
N ILE A 406 10.94 1.14 -6.26
CA ILE A 406 12.14 0.69 -5.58
C ILE A 406 13.26 0.70 -6.60
N ILE A 407 14.37 1.36 -6.30
CA ILE A 407 15.56 1.31 -7.14
C ILE A 407 16.32 0.02 -6.81
N THR A 408 16.46 -0.84 -7.81
CA THR A 408 17.29 -2.04 -7.75
C THR A 408 18.56 -1.83 -8.56
N LYS A 409 19.66 -2.42 -8.08
CA LYS A 409 20.94 -2.43 -8.80
C LYS A 409 21.49 -3.86 -8.81
N GLU A 410 21.70 -4.39 -10.00
CA GLU A 410 22.50 -5.60 -10.18
C GLU A 410 23.97 -5.26 -9.98
N LEU A 411 24.65 -6.00 -9.14
CA LEU A 411 26.07 -5.84 -8.86
C LEU A 411 26.93 -6.63 -9.85
N ALA A 412 28.21 -6.28 -9.88
CA ALA A 412 29.18 -7.10 -10.63
C ALA A 412 29.17 -8.54 -10.10
N THR A 413 29.51 -9.52 -10.95
CA THR A 413 29.55 -10.92 -10.54
C THR A 413 30.49 -11.14 -9.37
N ASN A 414 30.04 -11.88 -8.34
CA ASN A 414 30.75 -12.15 -7.11
C ASN A 414 31.14 -10.91 -6.28
N PRO A 415 30.20 -10.04 -5.93
CA PRO A 415 30.46 -8.78 -5.27
C PRO A 415 30.75 -8.91 -3.77
N LEU A 416 30.52 -10.08 -3.18
CA LEU A 416 30.67 -10.30 -1.74
C LEU A 416 32.09 -10.73 -1.41
N THR A 417 32.62 -10.20 -0.32
CA THR A 417 33.89 -10.65 0.28
C THR A 417 33.68 -10.95 1.75
N THR A 418 33.99 -12.17 2.15
CA THR A 418 33.93 -12.66 3.53
C THR A 418 35.31 -12.81 4.11
N THR A 419 35.44 -12.59 5.42
CA THR A 419 36.67 -12.77 6.18
C THR A 419 36.41 -13.60 7.45
N THR A 420 37.38 -14.43 7.86
CA THR A 420 37.34 -15.30 9.05
C THR A 420 37.84 -14.61 10.29
N ASP A 421 37.64 -13.30 10.41
CA ASP A 421 38.12 -12.48 11.53
C ASP A 421 37.23 -12.54 12.79
N ALA A 422 36.34 -13.53 12.86
CA ALA A 422 35.32 -13.70 13.90
C ALA A 422 34.31 -12.54 13.98
N THR A 423 34.22 -11.72 12.94
CA THR A 423 33.15 -10.72 12.78
C THR A 423 32.04 -11.28 11.90
N SER A 424 30.85 -10.78 12.12
CA SER A 424 29.68 -11.10 11.26
C SER A 424 29.59 -10.16 10.05
N ASN A 425 30.69 -9.58 9.62
CA ASN A 425 30.72 -8.56 8.58
C ASN A 425 31.01 -9.18 7.22
N VAL A 426 30.30 -8.68 6.21
CA VAL A 426 30.52 -9.00 4.79
C VAL A 426 30.72 -7.71 4.03
N SER A 427 31.83 -7.62 3.30
CA SER A 427 32.10 -6.48 2.42
C SER A 427 31.42 -6.68 1.08
N ILE A 428 30.82 -5.61 0.54
CA ILE A 428 30.12 -5.60 -0.73
C ILE A 428 30.78 -4.58 -1.64
N SER A 429 31.10 -5.01 -2.85
CA SER A 429 31.57 -4.13 -3.91
C SER A 429 30.42 -3.72 -4.83
N SER A 430 30.16 -2.42 -4.90
CA SER A 430 29.07 -1.83 -5.67
C SER A 430 29.45 -0.44 -6.15
N THR A 431 29.80 -0.30 -7.41
CA THR A 431 30.28 0.95 -8.01
C THR A 431 29.33 2.11 -7.73
N ALA A 432 29.86 3.23 -7.20
CA ALA A 432 29.12 4.45 -6.91
C ALA A 432 27.80 4.20 -6.14
N HIS A 433 27.87 3.46 -5.03
CA HIS A 433 26.68 3.01 -4.31
C HIS A 433 25.89 4.11 -3.60
N GLY A 434 26.50 5.25 -3.27
CA GLY A 434 25.82 6.38 -2.63
C GLY A 434 25.29 6.16 -1.22
N LEU A 435 25.53 4.97 -0.62
CA LEU A 435 25.04 4.60 0.70
C LEU A 435 25.83 5.25 1.83
N SER A 436 25.18 5.43 2.96
CA SER A 436 25.72 5.91 4.23
C SER A 436 25.62 4.86 5.33
N VAL A 437 26.42 4.99 6.37
CA VAL A 437 26.30 4.13 7.55
C VAL A 437 24.94 4.29 8.18
N GLY A 438 24.26 3.16 8.41
CA GLY A 438 22.90 3.11 8.94
C GLY A 438 21.83 2.90 7.88
N ASP A 439 22.15 3.03 6.58
CA ASP A 439 21.22 2.73 5.50
C ASP A 439 20.83 1.25 5.51
N ILE A 440 19.62 0.99 5.07
CA ILE A 440 19.09 -0.37 4.98
C ILE A 440 19.06 -0.78 3.51
N ILE A 441 19.61 -1.96 3.24
CA ILE A 441 19.55 -2.60 1.92
C ILE A 441 18.83 -3.93 2.02
N ILE A 442 18.22 -4.37 0.92
CA ILE A 442 17.69 -5.73 0.77
C ILE A 442 18.48 -6.40 -0.34
N MET A 443 19.11 -7.53 -0.01
CA MET A 443 19.91 -8.30 -0.95
C MET A 443 19.12 -9.47 -1.49
N LYS A 444 19.20 -9.72 -2.80
CA LYS A 444 18.57 -10.84 -3.51
C LYS A 444 19.56 -11.52 -4.46
N GLY A 445 19.29 -12.77 -4.81
CA GLY A 445 20.07 -13.53 -5.81
C GLY A 445 21.43 -14.03 -5.31
N ALA A 446 21.85 -13.67 -4.10
CA ALA A 446 23.15 -14.09 -3.58
C ALA A 446 23.20 -15.63 -3.38
N SER A 447 24.25 -16.26 -3.88
CA SER A 447 24.58 -17.66 -3.58
C SER A 447 25.39 -17.78 -2.29
N ALA A 448 25.35 -18.95 -1.65
CA ALA A 448 26.11 -19.21 -0.43
C ALA A 448 27.61 -18.91 -0.62
N THR A 449 28.22 -18.17 0.29
CA THR A 449 29.59 -17.66 0.16
C THR A 449 30.27 -17.63 1.52
N GLY A 450 31.54 -18.09 1.58
CA GLY A 450 32.34 -18.05 2.80
C GLY A 450 31.80 -18.87 3.96
N GLY A 451 30.95 -19.88 3.68
CA GLY A 451 30.24 -20.67 4.69
C GLY A 451 28.95 -20.06 5.17
N LEU A 452 28.58 -18.85 4.69
CA LEU A 452 27.29 -18.22 4.96
C LEU A 452 26.23 -18.79 4.00
N GLU A 453 25.08 -19.14 4.54
CA GLU A 453 23.97 -19.66 3.73
C GLU A 453 23.32 -18.56 2.88
N ALA A 454 22.87 -18.93 1.68
CA ALA A 454 22.17 -18.00 0.78
C ALA A 454 20.95 -17.31 1.44
N LEU A 455 20.24 -18.04 2.30
CA LEU A 455 19.07 -17.49 3.01
C LEU A 455 19.44 -16.35 3.97
N LEU A 456 20.63 -16.40 4.59
CA LEU A 456 21.12 -15.33 5.48
C LEU A 456 21.59 -14.11 4.68
N LEU A 457 22.17 -14.35 3.49
CA LEU A 457 22.62 -13.30 2.60
C LEU A 457 21.44 -12.58 1.93
N ASN A 458 20.45 -13.34 1.43
CA ASN A 458 19.26 -12.80 0.75
C ASN A 458 18.23 -12.30 1.76
N ASN A 459 18.55 -11.21 2.44
CA ASN A 459 17.75 -10.64 3.50
C ASN A 459 17.96 -9.11 3.56
N GLN A 460 17.28 -8.49 4.50
CA GLN A 460 17.50 -7.09 4.86
C GLN A 460 18.73 -6.95 5.74
N HIS A 461 19.61 -6.01 5.38
CA HIS A 461 20.86 -5.73 6.09
C HIS A 461 21.03 -4.24 6.34
N THR A 462 21.75 -3.90 7.41
CA THR A 462 22.13 -2.52 7.70
C THR A 462 23.59 -2.29 7.30
N VAL A 463 23.87 -1.19 6.64
CA VAL A 463 25.21 -0.75 6.30
C VAL A 463 25.91 -0.30 7.57
N VAL A 464 26.97 -1.01 7.97
CA VAL A 464 27.71 -0.74 9.23
C VAL A 464 28.97 0.09 9.01
N SER A 465 29.54 0.05 7.82
CA SER A 465 30.64 0.92 7.42
C SER A 465 30.65 1.14 5.92
N VAL A 466 31.12 2.31 5.51
CA VAL A 466 31.40 2.66 4.13
C VAL A 466 32.89 2.87 4.01
N THR A 467 33.57 2.04 3.21
CA THR A 467 35.02 2.07 3.05
C THR A 467 35.43 3.14 2.03
N ASP A 468 34.71 3.20 0.93
CA ASP A 468 34.90 4.18 -0.15
C ASP A 468 33.62 4.28 -1.01
N VAL A 469 33.68 4.97 -2.14
CA VAL A 469 32.54 5.21 -3.05
C VAL A 469 32.00 3.91 -3.67
N ASP A 470 32.80 2.85 -3.70
CA ASP A 470 32.49 1.58 -4.36
C ASP A 470 32.37 0.40 -3.40
N ASN A 471 32.68 0.58 -2.10
CA ASN A 471 32.73 -0.53 -1.14
C ASN A 471 32.12 -0.16 0.21
N TYR A 472 31.25 -1.03 0.70
CA TYR A 472 30.65 -0.91 2.03
C TYR A 472 30.52 -2.27 2.70
N THR A 473 30.20 -2.30 3.98
CA THR A 473 30.12 -3.51 4.80
C THR A 473 28.75 -3.61 5.47
N ILE A 474 28.20 -4.80 5.48
CA ILE A 474 26.97 -5.16 6.20
C ILE A 474 27.27 -6.15 7.30
N THR A 475 26.38 -6.26 8.30
CA THR A 475 26.43 -7.31 9.33
C THR A 475 25.39 -8.38 9.03
N ILE A 476 25.81 -9.64 9.13
CA ILE A 476 24.99 -10.84 8.95
C ILE A 476 24.83 -11.57 10.29
N ALA A 477 23.76 -12.34 10.47
CA ALA A 477 23.46 -13.03 11.73
C ALA A 477 24.41 -14.20 12.06
N ASP A 478 25.36 -14.53 11.17
CA ASP A 478 26.34 -15.60 11.34
C ASP A 478 27.74 -15.12 10.96
N THR A 479 28.76 -15.91 11.31
CA THR A 479 30.15 -15.60 11.01
C THR A 479 30.67 -16.44 9.85
N ALA A 480 31.43 -15.80 8.98
CA ALA A 480 32.05 -16.49 7.85
C ALA A 480 33.11 -17.52 8.34
N THR A 481 33.12 -18.66 7.69
CA THR A 481 34.07 -19.76 7.98
C THR A 481 35.23 -19.84 6.99
N ALA A 482 35.19 -19.02 5.94
CA ALA A 482 36.26 -18.94 4.94
C ALA A 482 36.44 -17.51 4.41
N ASP A 483 37.70 -17.15 4.17
CA ASP A 483 38.08 -15.92 3.46
C ASP A 483 37.89 -16.18 1.96
N THR A 484 36.85 -15.59 1.36
CA THR A 484 36.57 -15.78 -0.05
C THR A 484 35.76 -14.64 -0.64
N GLY A 485 35.90 -14.44 -1.94
CA GLY A 485 34.96 -13.67 -2.75
C GLY A 485 33.87 -14.58 -3.35
N GLY A 486 32.68 -14.07 -3.53
CA GLY A 486 31.57 -14.84 -4.10
C GLY A 486 30.25 -14.09 -4.15
N GLY A 487 29.16 -14.84 -4.10
CA GLY A 487 27.79 -14.32 -4.13
C GLY A 487 27.07 -14.54 -5.47
N GLY A 488 27.80 -14.78 -6.54
CA GLY A 488 27.17 -14.92 -7.86
C GLY A 488 26.63 -13.60 -8.41
N ILE A 489 25.47 -13.62 -8.99
CA ILE A 489 24.73 -12.41 -9.43
C ILE A 489 23.87 -11.96 -8.26
N VAL A 490 24.14 -10.76 -7.76
CA VAL A 490 23.48 -10.18 -6.60
C VAL A 490 22.77 -8.91 -7.02
N GLU A 491 21.51 -8.80 -6.65
CA GLU A 491 20.72 -7.58 -6.76
C GLU A 491 20.58 -6.94 -5.38
N ILE A 492 20.70 -5.65 -5.34
CA ILE A 492 20.47 -4.86 -4.13
C ILE A 492 19.37 -3.85 -4.36
N LEU A 493 18.38 -3.86 -3.47
CA LEU A 493 17.37 -2.83 -3.37
C LEU A 493 17.94 -1.74 -2.46
N TYR A 494 18.14 -0.56 -3.02
CA TYR A 494 18.75 0.54 -2.27
C TYR A 494 17.74 1.43 -1.58
N GLU A 495 16.71 1.84 -2.31
CA GLU A 495 15.94 3.01 -1.96
C GLU A 495 14.50 2.91 -2.47
N ASN A 496 13.56 3.35 -1.62
CA ASN A 496 12.21 3.65 -2.06
C ASN A 496 12.18 5.07 -2.59
N VAL A 497 11.79 5.24 -3.84
CA VAL A 497 11.73 6.54 -4.51
C VAL A 497 10.30 6.92 -4.85
N LEU A 498 10.05 8.22 -4.90
CA LEU A 498 8.81 8.79 -5.40
C LEU A 498 9.12 9.51 -6.71
N TYR A 499 8.44 9.10 -7.77
CA TYR A 499 8.53 9.74 -9.08
C TYR A 499 7.33 10.63 -9.34
N ASN A 500 7.59 11.80 -9.91
CA ASN A 500 6.55 12.59 -10.55
C ASN A 500 6.31 12.05 -11.96
N HIS A 501 5.10 11.63 -12.25
CA HIS A 501 4.69 11.18 -13.58
C HIS A 501 4.15 12.33 -14.41
N GLU A 502 4.15 12.17 -15.74
CA GLU A 502 3.68 13.16 -16.71
C GLU A 502 4.47 14.50 -16.67
N SER A 503 5.69 14.49 -16.12
CA SER A 503 6.53 15.67 -15.95
C SER A 503 7.80 15.58 -16.81
N GLY A 504 7.67 15.57 -18.13
CA GLY A 504 8.81 15.49 -19.02
C GLY A 504 8.62 14.50 -20.17
N TYR A 505 9.72 14.06 -20.78
CA TYR A 505 9.76 13.14 -21.93
C TYR A 505 10.86 12.09 -21.80
N ASP A 506 11.27 11.78 -20.58
CA ASP A 506 12.31 10.80 -20.28
C ASP A 506 11.97 10.03 -19.00
N ASP A 507 12.75 9.01 -18.70
CA ASP A 507 12.67 8.23 -17.48
C ASP A 507 13.80 8.68 -16.54
N ASP A 508 13.54 9.72 -15.75
CA ASP A 508 14.49 10.33 -14.82
C ASP A 508 15.85 10.70 -15.51
N GLY A 509 15.75 11.39 -16.65
CA GLY A 509 16.89 11.76 -17.49
C GLY A 509 17.40 10.65 -18.41
N SER A 510 16.88 9.45 -18.29
CA SER A 510 17.23 8.30 -19.14
C SER A 510 16.31 8.20 -20.35
N ALA A 511 16.81 7.56 -21.42
CA ALA A 511 16.00 7.31 -22.60
C ALA A 511 14.86 6.34 -22.31
N MET A 512 13.66 6.71 -22.72
CA MET A 512 12.46 5.87 -22.59
C MET A 512 12.05 5.29 -23.93
N THR A 513 11.83 3.97 -24.00
CA THR A 513 11.25 3.34 -25.19
C THR A 513 9.74 3.53 -25.20
N ALA A 514 9.26 4.42 -26.06
CA ALA A 514 7.83 4.62 -26.30
C ALA A 514 7.44 4.04 -27.65
N TYR A 515 6.41 3.19 -27.69
CA TYR A 515 5.95 2.62 -28.94
C TYR A 515 4.44 2.41 -28.97
N ILE A 516 3.93 2.36 -30.21
CA ILE A 516 2.57 1.89 -30.54
C ILE A 516 2.70 0.86 -31.65
N GLU A 517 2.01 -0.25 -31.54
CA GLU A 517 2.01 -1.32 -32.52
C GLU A 517 0.56 -1.71 -32.87
N THR A 518 0.25 -1.82 -34.16
CA THR A 518 -1.06 -2.28 -34.61
C THR A 518 -1.14 -3.79 -34.58
N GLY A 519 -2.34 -4.33 -34.51
CA GLY A 519 -2.55 -5.73 -34.89
C GLY A 519 -2.26 -5.95 -36.38
N ASP A 520 -2.28 -7.21 -36.78
CA ASP A 520 -2.10 -7.60 -38.18
C ASP A 520 -3.24 -7.06 -39.04
N MET A 521 -2.88 -6.38 -40.10
CA MET A 521 -3.82 -5.80 -41.08
C MET A 521 -3.63 -6.51 -42.42
N ASP A 522 -4.73 -6.97 -43.00
CA ASP A 522 -4.71 -7.47 -44.38
C ASP A 522 -4.49 -6.30 -45.35
N LEU A 523 -3.53 -6.47 -46.24
CA LEU A 523 -3.34 -5.54 -47.34
C LEU A 523 -4.27 -5.94 -48.49
N GLY A 524 -5.27 -5.10 -48.78
CA GLY A 524 -6.34 -5.43 -49.70
C GLY A 524 -7.32 -6.46 -49.11
N GLU A 525 -7.61 -7.54 -49.86
CA GLU A 525 -8.48 -8.64 -49.40
C GLU A 525 -7.69 -9.82 -48.77
N GLY A 526 -6.37 -9.64 -48.50
CA GLY A 526 -5.52 -10.65 -47.88
C GLY A 526 -5.14 -11.85 -48.76
N ASP A 527 -5.63 -11.90 -50.00
CA ASP A 527 -5.38 -13.00 -50.94
C ASP A 527 -4.12 -12.81 -51.79
N LYS A 528 -3.59 -11.57 -51.81
CA LYS A 528 -2.46 -11.18 -52.64
C LYS A 528 -1.31 -10.61 -51.81
N THR A 529 -0.12 -10.70 -52.39
CA THR A 529 1.06 -10.05 -51.83
C THR A 529 1.12 -8.60 -52.27
N TRP A 530 1.44 -7.72 -51.37
CA TRP A 530 1.64 -6.29 -51.65
C TRP A 530 3.13 -5.94 -51.57
N SER A 531 3.61 -5.13 -52.55
CA SER A 531 4.90 -4.46 -52.49
C SER A 531 4.73 -3.07 -51.94
N ILE A 532 5.41 -2.79 -50.85
CA ILE A 532 5.38 -1.49 -50.15
C ILE A 532 6.60 -0.69 -50.60
N ASP A 533 6.38 0.50 -51.13
CA ASP A 533 7.41 1.32 -51.75
C ASP A 533 7.74 2.59 -50.95
N ARG A 534 6.82 3.10 -50.11
CA ARG A 534 6.99 4.35 -49.40
C ARG A 534 6.15 4.43 -48.13
N ILE A 535 6.70 5.09 -47.12
CA ILE A 535 6.00 5.47 -45.88
C ILE A 535 5.99 7.00 -45.82
N ILE A 536 4.81 7.58 -45.57
CA ILE A 536 4.59 9.01 -45.36
C ILE A 536 4.09 9.14 -43.93
N PRO A 537 4.91 9.65 -43.00
CA PRO A 537 4.48 9.82 -41.59
C PRO A 537 3.55 11.02 -41.46
N ASP A 538 2.71 10.95 -40.44
CA ASP A 538 2.00 12.11 -39.90
C ASP A 538 2.40 12.21 -38.42
N ILE A 539 3.65 12.67 -38.19
CA ILE A 539 4.26 12.74 -36.87
C ILE A 539 4.54 14.19 -36.54
N TYR A 540 4.08 14.62 -35.38
CA TYR A 540 4.42 15.92 -34.80
C TYR A 540 5.38 15.70 -33.61
N PHE A 541 6.55 16.33 -33.70
CA PHE A 541 7.57 16.29 -32.67
C PHE A 541 7.40 17.46 -31.69
N LYS A 542 7.68 17.22 -30.41
CA LYS A 542 7.65 18.21 -29.35
C LYS A 542 8.97 18.17 -28.58
N ASN A 543 9.61 19.31 -28.43
CA ASN A 543 10.93 19.47 -27.82
C ASN A 543 12.06 18.65 -28.48
N ALA A 544 11.90 18.25 -29.73
CA ALA A 544 12.88 17.44 -30.42
C ALA A 544 13.98 18.29 -31.06
N GLU A 545 15.21 17.80 -31.01
CA GLU A 545 16.35 18.28 -31.79
C GLU A 545 16.32 17.65 -33.21
N SER A 546 17.19 18.13 -34.07
CA SER A 546 17.24 17.64 -35.46
C SER A 546 17.75 16.20 -35.62
N SER A 547 18.39 15.66 -34.58
CA SER A 547 18.86 14.27 -34.47
C SER A 547 17.85 13.30 -33.90
N ASP A 548 16.77 13.82 -33.30
CA ASP A 548 15.77 12.98 -32.65
C ASP A 548 14.88 12.32 -33.68
N GLU A 549 14.65 11.04 -33.51
CA GLU A 549 13.98 10.22 -34.50
C GLU A 549 12.90 9.33 -33.92
N VAL A 550 11.91 9.05 -34.74
CA VAL A 550 10.90 8.04 -34.52
C VAL A 550 11.02 7.00 -35.65
N THR A 551 11.16 5.76 -35.28
CA THR A 551 11.27 4.66 -36.25
C THR A 551 9.90 4.07 -36.52
N ILE A 552 9.51 3.98 -37.79
CA ILE A 552 8.36 3.21 -38.24
C ILE A 552 8.84 1.91 -38.85
N SER A 553 8.44 0.79 -38.25
CA SER A 553 8.75 -0.54 -38.73
C SER A 553 7.47 -1.24 -39.20
N LEU A 554 7.55 -1.89 -40.32
CA LEU A 554 6.52 -2.76 -40.86
C LEU A 554 6.97 -4.21 -40.69
N ASN A 555 6.21 -4.97 -39.92
CA ASN A 555 6.44 -6.40 -39.75
C ASN A 555 5.39 -7.15 -40.58
N GLY A 556 5.79 -8.16 -41.29
CA GLY A 556 4.88 -8.84 -42.20
C GLY A 556 5.02 -10.35 -42.16
N HIS A 557 3.94 -11.03 -42.58
CA HIS A 557 3.91 -12.45 -42.81
C HIS A 557 2.97 -12.78 -43.99
N ASN A 558 3.09 -13.99 -44.52
CA ASN A 558 2.29 -14.43 -45.66
C ASN A 558 1.08 -15.28 -45.26
N PHE A 559 1.12 -15.90 -44.07
CA PHE A 559 0.03 -16.71 -43.52
C PHE A 559 -0.15 -16.39 -42.04
N PRO A 560 -1.36 -16.45 -41.50
CA PRO A 560 -1.65 -16.08 -40.10
C PRO A 560 -0.88 -16.87 -39.03
N ALA A 561 -0.34 -18.05 -39.37
CA ALA A 561 0.44 -18.90 -38.48
C ALA A 561 1.97 -18.73 -38.65
N ASP A 562 2.41 -17.95 -39.62
CA ASP A 562 3.82 -17.69 -39.84
C ASP A 562 4.37 -16.73 -38.78
N SER A 563 5.64 -16.87 -38.45
CA SER A 563 6.33 -15.87 -37.62
C SER A 563 6.47 -14.56 -38.40
N GLN A 564 6.16 -13.45 -37.72
CA GLN A 564 6.40 -12.13 -38.30
C GLN A 564 7.90 -11.86 -38.50
N SER A 565 8.20 -11.12 -39.54
CA SER A 565 9.54 -10.60 -39.80
C SER A 565 9.48 -9.14 -40.20
N SER A 566 10.49 -8.35 -39.84
CA SER A 566 10.59 -6.97 -40.31
C SER A 566 10.80 -6.94 -41.81
N ILE A 567 9.85 -6.35 -42.53
CA ILE A 567 9.87 -6.25 -44.02
C ILE A 567 10.33 -4.86 -44.49
N ALA A 568 10.15 -3.85 -43.67
CA ALA A 568 10.59 -2.47 -43.95
C ALA A 568 10.74 -1.70 -42.64
N SER A 569 11.69 -0.79 -42.58
CA SER A 569 11.89 0.12 -41.45
C SER A 569 12.46 1.43 -41.93
N ALA A 570 12.04 2.54 -41.37
CA ALA A 570 12.56 3.86 -41.65
C ALA A 570 12.52 4.75 -40.41
N ALA A 571 13.58 5.53 -40.22
CA ALA A 571 13.66 6.55 -39.19
C ALA A 571 13.16 7.89 -39.76
N PHE A 572 12.39 8.61 -38.95
CA PHE A 572 11.80 9.90 -39.29
C PHE A 572 12.23 10.94 -38.24
N THR A 573 12.76 12.05 -38.70
CA THR A 573 13.07 13.21 -37.88
C THR A 573 12.03 14.32 -38.15
N SER A 574 12.12 15.43 -37.41
CA SER A 574 11.24 16.59 -37.61
C SER A 574 11.31 17.21 -39.04
N SER A 575 12.34 16.84 -39.83
CA SER A 575 12.55 17.31 -41.20
C SER A 575 12.30 16.25 -42.27
N THR A 576 11.86 15.04 -41.90
CA THR A 576 11.67 13.92 -42.86
C THR A 576 10.21 13.85 -43.30
N ASP A 577 9.92 14.21 -44.53
CA ASP A 577 8.57 14.20 -45.08
C ASP A 577 8.10 12.81 -45.52
N GLN A 578 9.01 11.97 -45.98
CA GLN A 578 8.70 10.61 -46.46
C GLN A 578 9.95 9.74 -46.49
N ALA A 579 9.76 8.44 -46.44
CA ALA A 579 10.84 7.45 -46.61
C ALA A 579 10.49 6.44 -47.68
N HIS A 580 11.44 6.15 -48.58
CA HIS A 580 11.33 5.07 -49.54
C HIS A 580 11.82 3.78 -48.90
N VAL A 581 10.96 2.77 -48.94
CA VAL A 581 11.23 1.45 -48.36
C VAL A 581 11.00 0.35 -49.35
N ARG A 582 11.40 -0.86 -49.03
CA ARG A 582 11.10 -2.06 -49.81
C ARG A 582 10.63 -3.16 -48.89
N GLY A 583 9.34 -3.43 -48.91
CA GLY A 583 8.73 -4.50 -48.14
C GLY A 583 7.76 -5.30 -49.00
N ARG A 584 7.51 -6.54 -48.61
CA ARG A 584 6.55 -7.41 -49.30
C ARG A 584 5.89 -8.37 -48.31
N ALA A 585 4.59 -8.32 -48.20
CA ALA A 585 3.80 -9.22 -47.36
C ALA A 585 2.34 -9.26 -47.78
N ARG A 586 1.55 -10.16 -47.22
CA ARG A 586 0.09 -10.20 -47.32
C ARG A 586 -0.56 -9.51 -46.14
N GLN A 587 -0.03 -9.77 -44.97
CA GLN A 587 -0.48 -9.14 -43.71
C GLN A 587 0.70 -8.35 -43.12
N VAL A 588 0.39 -7.22 -42.54
CA VAL A 588 1.40 -6.29 -41.98
C VAL A 588 0.91 -5.73 -40.66
N SER A 589 1.75 -5.75 -39.63
CA SER A 589 1.63 -4.88 -38.48
C SER A 589 2.58 -3.71 -38.61
N MET A 590 2.20 -2.57 -38.08
CA MET A 590 3.00 -1.36 -38.07
C MET A 590 3.37 -1.02 -36.64
N LYS A 591 4.67 -0.90 -36.36
CA LYS A 591 5.22 -0.44 -35.10
C LYS A 591 5.88 0.92 -35.27
N VAL A 592 5.49 1.88 -34.46
CA VAL A 592 6.08 3.20 -34.38
C VAL A 592 6.75 3.34 -33.03
N GLN A 593 8.04 3.63 -33.01
CA GLN A 593 8.84 3.58 -31.80
C GLN A 593 9.85 4.71 -31.74
N SER A 594 10.07 5.27 -30.54
CA SER A 594 11.23 6.07 -30.18
C SER A 594 11.98 5.43 -29.01
N SER A 595 13.27 5.73 -28.92
CA SER A 595 14.15 5.29 -27.83
C SER A 595 15.10 6.40 -27.37
N GLY A 596 14.74 7.66 -27.62
CA GLY A 596 15.50 8.83 -27.17
C GLY A 596 14.96 9.40 -25.86
N SER A 597 15.66 10.39 -25.33
CA SER A 597 15.28 11.15 -24.14
C SER A 597 15.01 12.61 -24.48
N GLY A 598 14.16 13.27 -23.69
CA GLY A 598 13.94 14.71 -23.74
C GLY A 598 12.98 15.21 -24.82
N TYR A 599 12.40 14.34 -25.64
CA TYR A 599 11.41 14.71 -26.65
C TYR A 599 10.17 13.81 -26.66
N GLY A 600 9.06 14.40 -27.05
CA GLY A 600 7.81 13.68 -27.25
C GLY A 600 7.34 13.73 -28.70
N TRP A 601 6.40 12.86 -29.06
CA TRP A 601 5.79 12.85 -30.38
C TRP A 601 4.31 12.50 -30.34
N ARG A 602 3.61 12.94 -31.38
CA ARG A 602 2.23 12.56 -31.65
C ARG A 602 2.16 11.96 -33.05
N ILE A 603 1.37 10.92 -33.21
CA ILE A 603 1.14 10.29 -34.50
C ILE A 603 -0.31 10.51 -34.94
N GLY A 604 -0.47 10.92 -36.21
CA GLY A 604 -1.75 10.94 -36.88
C GLY A 604 -1.89 9.77 -37.86
N TYR A 605 -2.35 10.05 -39.07
CA TYR A 605 -2.54 9.02 -40.09
C TYR A 605 -1.24 8.74 -40.83
N VAL A 606 -0.60 7.59 -40.57
CA VAL A 606 0.50 7.10 -41.38
C VAL A 606 -0.02 6.55 -42.70
N ARG A 607 0.51 7.05 -43.81
CA ARG A 607 0.20 6.55 -45.14
C ARG A 607 1.30 5.63 -45.62
N VAL A 608 0.90 4.47 -46.09
CA VAL A 608 1.80 3.48 -46.70
C VAL A 608 1.42 3.33 -48.16
N ASP A 609 2.32 3.69 -49.05
CA ASP A 609 2.13 3.51 -50.48
C ASP A 609 2.66 2.14 -50.90
N GLY A 610 1.84 1.42 -51.59
CA GLY A 610 2.19 0.10 -52.10
C GLY A 610 1.34 -0.28 -53.29
N ARG A 611 1.70 -1.35 -53.94
CA ARG A 611 0.97 -1.91 -55.08
C ARG A 611 0.82 -3.41 -54.94
N GLU A 612 -0.25 -3.90 -55.49
CA GLU A 612 -0.45 -5.34 -55.64
C GLU A 612 0.67 -5.92 -56.50
N ASP A 613 1.31 -6.98 -56.03
CA ASP A 613 2.44 -7.59 -56.72
C ASP A 613 2.09 -8.94 -57.34
N SER A 614 1.63 -9.90 -56.56
CA SER A 614 1.22 -11.21 -57.10
C SER A 614 0.42 -12.04 -56.11
N ARG A 615 -0.12 -13.17 -56.55
CA ARG A 615 -0.77 -14.19 -55.73
C ARG A 615 0.20 -15.20 -55.07
N ARG A 616 1.52 -15.02 -55.19
CA ARG A 616 2.52 -15.92 -54.60
C ARG A 616 3.07 -15.38 -53.31
#